data_5ae94a9299148cc0a72eb42dc59e1848
#
_entry.id   5ae94a9299148cc0a72eb42dc59e1848
#
_cell.length_a   1.000
_cell.length_b   1.000
_cell.length_c   1.000
_cell.angle_alpha   90.00
_cell.angle_beta   90.00
_cell.angle_gamma   90.00
#
_symmetry.space_group_name_H-M   'P 1'
#
loop_
_entity.id
_entity.type
_entity.pdbx_description
1 polymer ?
#
loop_
_entity_poly.entity_id
_entity_poly.type
_entity_poly.pdbx_seq_one_letter_code
_entity_poly.pdbx_strand_id
1 'polypeptide(L)'
;MTNEIEQDENRLIAQRREKLTALREQGNAFPNDFRRNVVNAELTVEYEHTSAEDLSAATRRVKIAGRLMTKRVMGKASFANIRDMSGDMQLYVKRDDLAEGVYAEFKRWDLGDIIAAEGVIFRTQKGELSVLVDDIRLLTKSLRPLPEKFHGLSDQETRYRQRYVDLIMNEASRKTFIIRTRIIDGIRRFLMAKDYLEVETPMMQAIPGGATAKPFTTFHNALDMDLFLRIAPELYLKRLVVGGFERVFEINRNFRNEGLSTRHNPEFTMVEFYQAYADFNDLMDLTEEMLRTVTQDVLGTSQVHYQGTDLDFAKPFHRMTVIQSILAFNLDISAENLATIEVATEVAERLGIPLKSSYGLGKIQIEIFEKTVEHRLMEPTFITAYPTEVSPLARRSDADPFVTDRFEFFVGGREIANGFSELNDAEDQAERFQAQVADKEAGDDEAMHFDADYIRALEYGMPPTAGEGIGIDRLVMLLTDSPSIRDVLLFPHMRPE
;
A
#
# COMPACT_ATOMS: atom_id res chain seq x y z
N MET A 1 27.43 19.60 16.23
CA MET A 1 26.88 18.21 16.18
C MET A 1 26.74 17.68 14.75
N THR A 2 25.97 18.29 13.83
CA THR A 2 25.79 17.78 12.44
C THR A 2 27.12 17.69 11.67
N ASN A 3 27.95 18.69 11.68
CA ASN A 3 29.27 18.68 11.01
C ASN A 3 30.27 17.65 11.57
N GLU A 4 30.23 17.34 12.84
CA GLU A 4 31.12 16.34 13.45
C GLU A 4 30.71 14.92 13.09
N ILE A 5 29.38 14.65 13.04
CA ILE A 5 28.82 13.35 12.62
C ILE A 5 29.16 13.09 11.16
N GLU A 6 29.01 14.09 10.30
CA GLU A 6 29.30 13.97 8.87
C GLU A 6 30.80 13.76 8.60
N GLN A 7 31.68 14.42 9.38
CA GLN A 7 33.14 14.22 9.31
C GLN A 7 33.54 12.81 9.77
N ASP A 8 32.94 12.30 10.84
CA ASP A 8 33.19 10.94 11.32
C ASP A 8 32.67 9.88 10.36
N GLU A 9 31.49 10.08 9.75
CA GLU A 9 30.96 9.19 8.71
C GLU A 9 31.90 9.15 7.50
N ASN A 10 32.38 10.30 7.01
CA ASN A 10 33.27 10.37 5.87
C ASN A 10 34.61 9.68 6.17
N ARG A 11 35.15 9.78 7.40
CA ARG A 11 36.33 9.04 7.83
C ARG A 11 36.13 7.53 7.82
N LEU A 12 34.99 7.04 8.32
CA LEU A 12 34.65 5.62 8.30
C LEU A 12 34.49 5.09 6.87
N ILE A 13 33.86 5.88 5.99
CA ILE A 13 33.74 5.54 4.57
C ILE A 13 35.11 5.41 3.91
N ALA A 14 36.02 6.35 4.17
CA ALA A 14 37.40 6.30 3.65
C ALA A 14 38.14 5.05 4.12
N GLN A 15 38.10 4.73 5.39
CA GLN A 15 38.71 3.50 5.94
C GLN A 15 38.13 2.21 5.31
N ARG A 16 36.81 2.18 5.09
CA ARG A 16 36.17 1.03 4.45
C ARG A 16 36.54 0.89 2.97
N ARG A 17 36.75 2.03 2.28
CA ARG A 17 37.26 2.03 0.90
C ARG A 17 38.68 1.51 0.81
N GLU A 18 39.56 1.87 1.77
CA GLU A 18 40.91 1.29 1.87
C GLU A 18 40.89 -0.23 2.06
N LYS A 19 40.00 -0.72 2.96
CA LYS A 19 39.79 -2.18 3.12
C LYS A 19 39.30 -2.85 1.83
N LEU A 20 38.40 -2.20 1.08
CA LEU A 20 37.93 -2.72 -0.20
C LEU A 20 39.05 -2.76 -1.23
N THR A 21 39.92 -1.75 -1.28
CA THR A 21 41.09 -1.74 -2.16
C THR A 21 42.01 -2.92 -1.86
N ALA A 22 42.32 -3.16 -0.57
CA ALA A 22 43.13 -4.29 -0.14
C ALA A 22 42.47 -5.67 -0.51
N LEU A 23 41.15 -5.77 -0.41
CA LEU A 23 40.44 -6.97 -0.84
C LEU A 23 40.55 -7.21 -2.37
N ARG A 24 40.52 -6.16 -3.18
CA ARG A 24 40.70 -6.25 -4.64
C ARG A 24 42.10 -6.67 -5.05
N GLU A 25 43.11 -6.28 -4.28
CA GLU A 25 44.51 -6.71 -4.48
C GLU A 25 44.70 -8.21 -4.18
N GLN A 26 43.89 -8.78 -3.29
CA GLN A 26 43.91 -10.22 -2.93
C GLN A 26 43.11 -11.07 -3.88
N GLY A 27 42.21 -10.49 -4.72
CA GLY A 27 41.41 -11.21 -5.69
C GLY A 27 40.02 -10.61 -5.92
N ASN A 28 39.02 -11.47 -6.12
CA ASN A 28 37.65 -11.02 -6.34
C ASN A 28 37.01 -10.56 -5.01
N ALA A 29 36.89 -9.25 -4.83
CA ALA A 29 36.28 -8.65 -3.63
C ALA A 29 34.75 -8.83 -3.54
N PHE A 30 34.09 -9.28 -4.62
CA PHE A 30 32.65 -9.49 -4.70
C PHE A 30 32.33 -10.87 -5.30
N PRO A 31 32.64 -11.97 -4.60
CA PRO A 31 32.36 -13.30 -5.10
C PRO A 31 30.84 -13.55 -5.24
N ASN A 32 30.43 -14.22 -6.32
CA ASN A 32 29.04 -14.54 -6.62
C ASN A 32 28.74 -16.04 -6.71
N ASP A 33 29.67 -16.85 -6.26
CA ASP A 33 29.67 -18.33 -6.32
C ASP A 33 29.01 -18.99 -5.10
N PHE A 34 28.63 -18.23 -4.06
CA PHE A 34 27.95 -18.76 -2.88
C PHE A 34 26.45 -19.00 -3.13
N ARG A 35 25.96 -20.14 -2.63
CA ARG A 35 24.53 -20.48 -2.63
C ARG A 35 24.16 -20.93 -1.22
N ARG A 36 23.24 -20.20 -0.57
CA ARG A 36 22.62 -20.65 0.67
C ARG A 36 21.68 -21.81 0.41
N ASN A 37 21.52 -22.73 1.35
CA ASN A 37 20.61 -23.86 1.27
C ASN A 37 19.38 -23.71 2.17
N VAL A 38 19.32 -22.68 3.01
CA VAL A 38 18.24 -22.42 3.96
C VAL A 38 18.21 -20.94 4.33
N VAL A 39 17.06 -20.41 4.75
CA VAL A 39 16.91 -19.09 5.34
C VAL A 39 16.80 -19.16 6.86
N ASN A 40 17.13 -18.05 7.54
CA ASN A 40 17.25 -18.05 9.00
C ASN A 40 15.96 -18.45 9.72
N ALA A 41 14.79 -17.96 9.25
CA ALA A 41 13.50 -18.27 9.89
C ALA A 41 13.12 -19.75 9.74
N GLU A 42 13.44 -20.41 8.61
CA GLU A 42 13.18 -21.84 8.45
C GLU A 42 13.89 -22.64 9.55
N LEU A 43 15.14 -22.31 9.84
CA LEU A 43 15.89 -22.94 10.93
C LEU A 43 15.28 -22.66 12.30
N THR A 44 14.86 -21.42 12.54
CA THR A 44 14.25 -21.05 13.80
C THR A 44 12.96 -21.83 14.04
N VAL A 45 12.09 -21.91 13.04
CA VAL A 45 10.82 -22.66 13.11
C VAL A 45 11.05 -24.17 13.24
N GLU A 46 11.94 -24.74 12.39
CA GLU A 46 12.23 -26.17 12.37
C GLU A 46 12.76 -26.67 13.71
N TYR A 47 13.58 -25.87 14.39
CA TYR A 47 14.25 -26.26 15.64
C TYR A 47 13.74 -25.53 16.88
N GLU A 48 12.59 -24.86 16.82
CA GLU A 48 12.05 -24.07 17.93
C GLU A 48 11.97 -24.87 19.23
N HIS A 49 11.49 -26.11 19.17
CA HIS A 49 11.26 -26.99 20.31
C HIS A 49 12.30 -28.12 20.45
N THR A 50 13.37 -28.11 19.65
CA THR A 50 14.39 -29.18 19.67
C THR A 50 15.41 -28.93 20.77
N SER A 51 15.69 -29.95 21.60
CA SER A 51 16.67 -29.87 22.67
C SER A 51 18.11 -29.69 22.16
N ALA A 52 19.02 -29.23 23.02
CA ALA A 52 20.44 -29.12 22.66
C ALA A 52 21.09 -30.48 22.38
N GLU A 53 20.62 -31.54 23.09
CA GLU A 53 21.11 -32.91 22.92
C GLU A 53 20.67 -33.49 21.57
N ASP A 54 19.39 -33.32 21.21
CA ASP A 54 18.85 -33.79 19.91
C ASP A 54 19.50 -33.07 18.73
N LEU A 55 19.74 -31.75 18.85
CA LEU A 55 20.46 -30.97 17.83
C LEU A 55 21.90 -31.48 17.64
N SER A 56 22.60 -31.80 18.74
CA SER A 56 23.95 -32.33 18.65
C SER A 56 24.01 -33.69 17.98
N ALA A 57 22.97 -34.52 18.12
CA ALA A 57 22.86 -35.82 17.44
C ALA A 57 22.51 -35.69 15.95
N ALA A 58 21.70 -34.66 15.59
CA ALA A 58 21.23 -34.45 14.22
C ALA A 58 22.31 -33.96 13.23
N THR A 59 23.38 -33.34 13.70
CA THR A 59 24.55 -32.83 12.92
C THR A 59 24.18 -32.13 11.58
N ARG A 60 23.05 -31.39 11.56
CA ARG A 60 22.62 -30.71 10.34
C ARG A 60 23.58 -29.60 9.94
N ARG A 61 24.18 -29.75 8.76
CA ARG A 61 25.04 -28.73 8.17
C ARG A 61 24.24 -27.74 7.34
N VAL A 62 24.49 -26.47 7.54
CA VAL A 62 23.80 -25.37 6.87
C VAL A 62 24.78 -24.43 6.18
N LYS A 63 24.30 -23.81 5.10
CA LYS A 63 24.93 -22.71 4.39
C LYS A 63 23.99 -21.52 4.41
N ILE A 64 24.36 -20.49 5.17
CA ILE A 64 23.56 -19.28 5.35
C ILE A 64 24.33 -18.04 4.95
N ALA A 65 23.64 -16.99 4.57
CA ALA A 65 24.24 -15.70 4.25
C ALA A 65 23.31 -14.56 4.66
N GLY A 66 23.91 -13.47 5.08
CA GLY A 66 23.17 -12.30 5.51
C GLY A 66 24.06 -11.10 5.83
N ARG A 67 23.43 -10.03 6.23
CA ARG A 67 24.11 -8.81 6.67
C ARG A 67 24.57 -8.96 8.11
N LEU A 68 25.84 -8.65 8.36
CA LEU A 68 26.44 -8.64 9.70
C LEU A 68 25.87 -7.48 10.52
N MET A 69 24.97 -7.79 11.45
CA MET A 69 24.27 -6.81 12.28
C MET A 69 24.93 -6.55 13.62
N THR A 70 25.56 -7.57 14.20
CA THR A 70 26.31 -7.45 15.45
C THR A 70 27.53 -8.35 15.41
N LYS A 71 28.59 -7.93 16.12
CA LYS A 71 29.81 -8.74 16.26
C LYS A 71 30.45 -8.47 17.64
N ARG A 72 30.68 -9.53 18.39
CA ARG A 72 31.34 -9.48 19.69
C ARG A 72 32.52 -10.44 19.72
N VAL A 73 33.72 -9.89 19.72
CA VAL A 73 34.97 -10.64 19.76
C VAL A 73 35.38 -10.93 21.21
N MET A 74 35.64 -12.18 21.55
CA MET A 74 36.07 -12.64 22.87
C MET A 74 37.32 -13.52 22.74
N GLY A 75 38.46 -12.90 22.45
CA GLY A 75 39.72 -13.61 22.28
C GLY A 75 39.76 -14.56 21.08
N LYS A 76 39.70 -15.86 21.34
CA LYS A 76 39.72 -16.92 20.29
C LYS A 76 38.35 -17.29 19.75
N ALA A 77 37.29 -16.71 20.26
CA ALA A 77 35.92 -16.95 19.83
C ALA A 77 35.16 -15.63 19.65
N SER A 78 34.13 -15.66 18.83
CA SER A 78 33.26 -14.50 18.59
C SER A 78 31.81 -14.98 18.44
N PHE A 79 30.89 -14.12 18.87
CA PHE A 79 29.48 -14.18 18.46
C PHE A 79 29.19 -13.09 17.46
N ALA A 80 28.43 -13.40 16.46
CA ALA A 80 27.92 -12.44 15.47
C ALA A 80 26.49 -12.78 15.11
N ASN A 81 25.69 -11.78 14.76
CA ASN A 81 24.36 -12.00 14.21
C ASN A 81 24.34 -11.54 12.75
N ILE A 82 23.81 -12.40 11.89
CA ILE A 82 23.54 -12.06 10.51
C ILE A 82 22.02 -11.98 10.30
N ARG A 83 21.61 -11.03 9.47
CA ARG A 83 20.23 -10.82 9.07
C ARG A 83 20.07 -11.15 7.59
N ASP A 84 19.10 -12.03 7.29
CA ASP A 84 18.64 -12.27 5.93
C ASP A 84 17.21 -11.69 5.72
N MET A 85 16.54 -12.10 4.64
CA MET A 85 15.16 -11.66 4.36
C MET A 85 14.15 -12.12 5.40
N SER A 86 14.42 -13.20 6.11
CA SER A 86 13.50 -13.89 7.00
C SER A 86 13.70 -13.57 8.48
N GLY A 87 14.91 -13.17 8.88
CA GLY A 87 15.22 -12.86 10.29
C GLY A 87 16.70 -12.92 10.61
N ASP A 88 16.99 -12.92 11.91
CA ASP A 88 18.34 -12.95 12.45
C ASP A 88 18.77 -14.39 12.79
N MET A 89 20.07 -14.68 12.63
CA MET A 89 20.69 -15.93 13.08
C MET A 89 22.02 -15.63 13.77
N GLN A 90 22.23 -16.24 14.93
CA GLN A 90 23.49 -16.13 15.65
C GLN A 90 24.54 -17.07 15.05
N LEU A 91 25.74 -16.56 14.87
CA LEU A 91 26.94 -17.31 14.50
C LEU A 91 27.86 -17.41 15.71
N TYR A 92 28.38 -18.60 15.96
CA TYR A 92 29.49 -18.82 16.89
C TYR A 92 30.74 -19.20 16.11
N VAL A 93 31.69 -18.29 16.08
CA VAL A 93 32.91 -18.36 15.25
C VAL A 93 34.12 -18.56 16.15
N LYS A 94 34.75 -19.73 16.06
CA LYS A 94 35.97 -20.06 16.80
C LYS A 94 37.16 -20.01 15.85
N ARG A 95 38.28 -19.44 16.34
CA ARG A 95 39.52 -19.38 15.57
C ARG A 95 40.03 -20.76 15.15
N ASP A 96 39.96 -21.70 16.11
CA ASP A 96 40.57 -23.03 15.95
C ASP A 96 39.71 -23.97 15.09
N ASP A 97 38.48 -23.62 14.73
CA ASP A 97 37.56 -24.35 13.84
C ASP A 97 37.65 -23.82 12.38
N LEU A 98 38.35 -22.71 12.13
CA LEU A 98 38.49 -22.08 10.81
C LEU A 98 39.87 -22.32 10.20
N ALA A 99 39.95 -22.20 8.87
CA ALA A 99 41.23 -22.18 8.17
C ALA A 99 42.15 -21.07 8.66
N GLU A 100 43.47 -21.26 8.54
CA GLU A 100 44.49 -20.32 8.99
C GLU A 100 44.25 -18.91 8.36
N GLY A 101 44.28 -17.88 9.18
CA GLY A 101 44.11 -16.46 8.77
C GLY A 101 42.66 -16.00 8.70
N VAL A 102 41.67 -16.87 8.44
CA VAL A 102 40.27 -16.51 8.24
C VAL A 102 39.66 -15.79 9.45
N TYR A 103 39.94 -16.24 10.66
CA TYR A 103 39.48 -15.59 11.88
C TYR A 103 40.06 -14.17 12.06
N ALA A 104 41.30 -13.97 11.61
CA ALA A 104 41.92 -12.64 11.67
C ALA A 104 41.29 -11.68 10.67
N GLU A 105 40.90 -12.15 9.51
CA GLU A 105 40.12 -11.38 8.53
C GLU A 105 38.71 -11.06 9.04
N PHE A 106 37.99 -12.05 9.57
CA PHE A 106 36.65 -11.88 10.16
C PHE A 106 36.64 -10.77 11.22
N LYS A 107 37.67 -10.68 12.05
CA LYS A 107 37.77 -9.60 13.05
C LYS A 107 37.85 -8.20 12.42
N ARG A 108 38.36 -8.07 11.20
CA ARG A 108 38.48 -6.79 10.47
C ARG A 108 37.22 -6.38 9.71
N TRP A 109 36.28 -7.32 9.49
CA TRP A 109 35.02 -6.99 8.82
C TRP A 109 34.22 -6.01 9.64
N ASP A 110 33.38 -5.20 8.96
CA ASP A 110 32.60 -4.16 9.58
C ASP A 110 31.12 -4.56 9.67
N LEU A 111 30.40 -3.97 10.62
CA LEU A 111 28.94 -4.09 10.66
C LEU A 111 28.36 -3.51 9.36
N GLY A 112 27.37 -4.21 8.82
CA GLY A 112 26.79 -3.93 7.51
C GLY A 112 27.36 -4.76 6.36
N ASP A 113 28.52 -5.41 6.52
CA ASP A 113 29.06 -6.32 5.50
C ASP A 113 28.10 -7.49 5.25
N ILE A 114 28.06 -7.98 4.01
CA ILE A 114 27.32 -9.22 3.68
C ILE A 114 28.32 -10.36 3.76
N ILE A 115 27.97 -11.38 4.55
CA ILE A 115 28.83 -12.54 4.79
C ILE A 115 28.10 -13.85 4.54
N ALA A 116 28.85 -14.88 4.22
CA ALA A 116 28.41 -16.26 4.18
C ALA A 116 29.04 -17.04 5.34
N ALA A 117 28.30 -18.00 5.87
CA ALA A 117 28.77 -18.90 6.90
C ALA A 117 28.25 -20.33 6.60
N GLU A 118 29.15 -21.31 6.77
CA GLU A 118 28.82 -22.73 6.75
C GLU A 118 29.13 -23.32 8.12
N GLY A 119 28.36 -24.29 8.55
CA GLY A 119 28.59 -24.94 9.84
C GLY A 119 27.43 -25.81 10.28
N VAL A 120 27.43 -26.18 11.55
CA VAL A 120 26.44 -27.06 12.17
C VAL A 120 25.56 -26.27 13.14
N ILE A 121 24.27 -26.56 13.15
CA ILE A 121 23.32 -25.94 14.08
C ILE A 121 23.53 -26.51 15.49
N PHE A 122 23.49 -25.61 16.48
CA PHE A 122 23.55 -26.02 17.88
C PHE A 122 22.79 -25.01 18.78
N ARG A 123 22.55 -25.34 20.02
CA ARG A 123 22.08 -24.39 21.03
C ARG A 123 23.21 -24.00 21.99
N THR A 124 23.30 -22.72 22.25
CA THR A 124 24.22 -22.19 23.27
C THR A 124 23.78 -22.63 24.69
N GLN A 125 24.66 -22.47 25.67
CA GLN A 125 24.31 -22.72 27.09
C GLN A 125 23.09 -21.91 27.58
N LYS A 126 22.79 -20.77 26.92
CA LYS A 126 21.60 -19.94 27.19
C LYS A 126 20.36 -20.34 26.39
N GLY A 127 20.46 -21.43 25.62
CA GLY A 127 19.33 -21.93 24.79
C GLY A 127 19.16 -21.26 23.43
N GLU A 128 20.04 -20.32 23.03
CA GLU A 128 19.92 -19.63 21.75
C GLU A 128 20.36 -20.51 20.58
N LEU A 129 19.50 -20.64 19.54
CA LEU A 129 19.79 -21.36 18.32
C LEU A 129 20.89 -20.63 17.55
N SER A 130 21.94 -21.35 17.19
CA SER A 130 23.15 -20.76 16.62
C SER A 130 23.79 -21.69 15.60
N VAL A 131 24.61 -21.15 14.72
CA VAL A 131 25.48 -21.93 13.83
C VAL A 131 26.90 -21.92 14.40
N LEU A 132 27.43 -23.13 14.68
CA LEU A 132 28.84 -23.35 14.93
C LEU A 132 29.56 -23.33 13.59
N VAL A 133 30.30 -22.27 13.34
CA VAL A 133 30.86 -21.96 12.02
C VAL A 133 32.22 -22.64 11.84
N ASP A 134 32.37 -23.34 10.73
CA ASP A 134 33.65 -23.95 10.31
C ASP A 134 34.18 -23.41 8.95
N ASP A 135 33.30 -22.65 8.21
CA ASP A 135 33.74 -21.82 7.10
C ASP A 135 32.97 -20.50 7.08
N ILE A 136 33.67 -19.41 6.82
CA ILE A 136 33.10 -18.07 6.80
C ILE A 136 33.85 -17.20 5.78
N ARG A 137 33.10 -16.44 4.96
CA ARG A 137 33.71 -15.53 4.01
C ARG A 137 32.90 -14.26 3.77
N LEU A 138 33.61 -13.21 3.37
CA LEU A 138 33.01 -11.95 2.97
C LEU A 138 32.44 -12.11 1.54
N LEU A 139 31.18 -11.71 1.34
CA LEU A 139 30.55 -11.66 0.02
C LEU A 139 30.49 -10.22 -0.52
N THR A 140 30.24 -9.25 0.34
CA THR A 140 30.15 -7.84 -0.07
C THR A 140 30.62 -6.92 1.05
N LYS A 141 31.57 -6.05 0.75
CA LYS A 141 32.02 -5.00 1.66
C LYS A 141 31.03 -3.84 1.68
N SER A 142 30.46 -3.54 2.84
CA SER A 142 29.66 -2.33 3.07
C SER A 142 30.55 -1.13 3.24
N LEU A 143 30.36 -0.08 2.42
CA LEU A 143 31.18 1.13 2.48
C LEU A 143 30.63 2.19 3.44
N ARG A 144 29.30 2.24 3.60
CA ARG A 144 28.68 3.16 4.57
C ARG A 144 28.39 2.45 5.88
N PRO A 145 28.65 3.10 7.03
CA PRO A 145 28.24 2.56 8.32
C PRO A 145 26.73 2.48 8.41
N LEU A 146 26.22 1.47 9.12
CA LEU A 146 24.81 1.46 9.49
C LEU A 146 24.56 2.53 10.58
N PRO A 147 23.39 3.16 10.60
CA PRO A 147 22.99 4.05 11.69
C PRO A 147 23.12 3.34 13.06
N GLU A 148 23.45 4.10 14.10
CA GLU A 148 23.55 3.53 15.45
C GLU A 148 22.20 2.98 15.91
N LYS A 149 22.23 1.77 16.49
CA LYS A 149 21.04 1.01 16.89
C LYS A 149 20.13 1.77 17.89
N PHE A 150 20.72 2.67 18.68
CA PHE A 150 20.01 3.44 19.71
C PHE A 150 19.46 4.79 19.21
N HIS A 151 19.96 5.30 18.11
CA HIS A 151 19.50 6.55 17.53
C HIS A 151 18.79 6.32 16.20
N GLY A 152 18.86 5.11 15.65
CA GLY A 152 18.21 4.59 14.44
C GLY A 152 17.92 5.66 13.39
N LEU A 153 17.31 5.34 12.31
CA LEU A 153 16.61 6.33 11.49
C LEU A 153 15.33 6.76 12.24
N SER A 154 15.51 7.61 13.29
CA SER A 154 14.39 8.19 14.04
C SER A 154 13.72 9.31 13.24
N ASP A 155 14.48 9.96 12.37
CA ASP A 155 13.92 10.94 11.44
C ASP A 155 13.09 10.25 10.35
N GLN A 156 11.80 10.59 10.33
CA GLN A 156 10.82 9.98 9.44
C GLN A 156 11.09 10.31 7.98
N GLU A 157 11.58 11.52 7.69
CA GLU A 157 11.90 11.93 6.33
C GLU A 157 13.08 11.13 5.78
N THR A 158 14.12 10.95 6.54
CA THR A 158 15.27 10.12 6.18
C THR A 158 14.85 8.65 5.94
N ARG A 159 13.91 8.11 6.72
CA ARG A 159 13.35 6.77 6.49
C ARG A 159 12.68 6.64 5.13
N TYR A 160 11.97 7.66 4.68
CA TYR A 160 11.33 7.65 3.37
C TYR A 160 12.34 7.80 2.23
N ARG A 161 13.34 8.69 2.37
CA ARG A 161 14.37 8.95 1.37
C ARG A 161 15.37 7.80 1.23
N GLN A 162 15.76 7.22 2.36
CA GLN A 162 16.69 6.09 2.43
C GLN A 162 15.98 4.80 2.84
N ARG A 163 14.91 4.45 2.15
CA ARG A 163 14.08 3.28 2.45
C ARG A 163 14.90 1.98 2.52
N TYR A 164 15.94 1.84 1.71
CA TYR A 164 16.85 0.72 1.76
C TYR A 164 17.59 0.61 3.11
N VAL A 165 17.90 1.72 3.78
CA VAL A 165 18.47 1.71 5.14
C VAL A 165 17.39 1.45 6.18
N ASP A 166 16.20 2.05 6.04
CA ASP A 166 15.03 1.80 6.88
C ASP A 166 14.69 0.29 6.90
N LEU A 167 14.65 -0.36 5.75
CA LEU A 167 14.42 -1.80 5.64
C LEU A 167 15.53 -2.67 6.28
N ILE A 168 16.78 -2.18 6.34
CA ILE A 168 17.86 -2.88 7.05
C ILE A 168 17.66 -2.76 8.57
N MET A 169 17.26 -1.57 9.05
CA MET A 169 17.29 -1.26 10.48
C MET A 169 15.98 -1.55 11.19
N ASN A 170 14.83 -1.32 10.52
CA ASN A 170 13.50 -1.35 11.11
C ASN A 170 12.70 -2.58 10.67
N GLU A 171 12.49 -3.50 11.60
CA GLU A 171 11.68 -4.71 11.36
C GLU A 171 10.21 -4.37 11.10
N ALA A 172 9.68 -3.36 11.78
CA ALA A 172 8.31 -2.90 11.58
C ALA A 172 8.05 -2.47 10.13
N SER A 173 8.99 -1.69 9.52
CA SER A 173 8.88 -1.32 8.10
C SER A 173 8.88 -2.53 7.18
N ARG A 174 9.74 -3.51 7.42
CA ARG A 174 9.76 -4.77 6.66
C ARG A 174 8.44 -5.51 6.76
N LYS A 175 7.89 -5.62 7.98
CA LYS A 175 6.61 -6.28 8.24
C LYS A 175 5.47 -5.61 7.48
N THR A 176 5.41 -4.27 7.47
CA THR A 176 4.41 -3.51 6.71
C THR A 176 4.41 -3.89 5.23
N PHE A 177 5.57 -3.96 4.57
CA PHE A 177 5.64 -4.31 3.14
C PHE A 177 5.35 -5.79 2.87
N ILE A 178 5.69 -6.69 3.79
CA ILE A 178 5.29 -8.12 3.69
C ILE A 178 3.76 -8.24 3.80
N ILE A 179 3.14 -7.54 4.77
CA ILE A 179 1.69 -7.50 4.93
C ILE A 179 1.03 -6.91 3.68
N ARG A 180 1.55 -5.80 3.14
CA ARG A 180 1.07 -5.22 1.88
C ARG A 180 1.01 -6.25 0.75
N THR A 181 2.09 -7.01 0.56
CA THR A 181 2.13 -8.05 -0.48
C THR A 181 1.07 -9.12 -0.23
N ARG A 182 0.88 -9.54 1.02
CA ARG A 182 -0.14 -10.54 1.38
C ARG A 182 -1.56 -10.04 1.19
N ILE A 183 -1.83 -8.76 1.46
CA ILE A 183 -3.13 -8.13 1.22
C ILE A 183 -3.45 -8.17 -0.28
N ILE A 184 -2.52 -7.72 -1.13
CA ILE A 184 -2.70 -7.73 -2.59
C ILE A 184 -2.94 -9.14 -3.12
N ASP A 185 -2.16 -10.13 -2.65
CA ASP A 185 -2.35 -11.53 -3.02
C ASP A 185 -3.68 -12.09 -2.51
N GLY A 186 -4.09 -11.72 -1.29
CA GLY A 186 -5.38 -12.12 -0.72
C GLY A 186 -6.56 -11.61 -1.52
N ILE A 187 -6.57 -10.33 -1.90
CA ILE A 187 -7.58 -9.72 -2.76
C ILE A 187 -7.64 -10.45 -4.11
N ARG A 188 -6.48 -10.65 -4.75
CA ARG A 188 -6.40 -11.37 -6.04
C ARG A 188 -7.00 -12.77 -5.95
N ARG A 189 -6.59 -13.55 -4.96
CA ARG A 189 -7.12 -14.91 -4.76
C ARG A 189 -8.61 -14.91 -4.48
N PHE A 190 -9.11 -13.96 -3.69
CA PHE A 190 -10.52 -13.83 -3.39
C PHE A 190 -11.36 -13.56 -4.65
N LEU A 191 -10.97 -12.58 -5.47
CA LEU A 191 -11.68 -12.25 -6.71
C LEU A 191 -11.60 -13.39 -7.73
N MET A 192 -10.43 -14.00 -7.93
CA MET A 192 -10.27 -15.15 -8.82
C MET A 192 -11.10 -16.36 -8.37
N ALA A 193 -11.26 -16.60 -7.07
CA ALA A 193 -12.10 -17.67 -6.53
C ALA A 193 -13.60 -17.42 -6.76
N LYS A 194 -13.99 -16.20 -7.11
CA LYS A 194 -15.35 -15.80 -7.50
C LYS A 194 -15.49 -15.60 -9.02
N ASP A 195 -14.59 -16.21 -9.80
CA ASP A 195 -14.58 -16.22 -11.27
C ASP A 195 -14.37 -14.83 -11.91
N TYR A 196 -13.71 -13.90 -11.22
CA TYR A 196 -13.27 -12.66 -11.86
C TYR A 196 -11.99 -12.89 -12.66
N LEU A 197 -11.95 -12.32 -13.86
CA LEU A 197 -10.79 -12.30 -14.75
C LEU A 197 -9.90 -11.10 -14.41
N GLU A 198 -8.63 -11.34 -14.06
CA GLU A 198 -7.63 -10.26 -13.93
C GLU A 198 -7.23 -9.79 -15.33
N VAL A 199 -7.30 -8.49 -15.56
CA VAL A 199 -6.98 -7.87 -16.85
C VAL A 199 -6.03 -6.70 -16.67
N GLU A 200 -5.44 -6.25 -17.78
CA GLU A 200 -4.63 -5.03 -17.85
C GLU A 200 -5.22 -4.10 -18.90
N THR A 201 -5.36 -2.82 -18.55
CA THR A 201 -5.84 -1.77 -19.43
C THR A 201 -4.79 -0.65 -19.58
N PRO A 202 -4.88 0.24 -20.58
CA PRO A 202 -3.84 1.24 -20.80
C PRO A 202 -3.60 2.17 -19.62
N MET A 203 -2.33 2.31 -19.19
CA MET A 203 -1.91 3.35 -18.23
C MET A 203 -1.77 4.73 -18.91
N MET A 204 -1.44 4.77 -20.19
CA MET A 204 -1.41 5.98 -21.00
C MET A 204 -2.66 6.01 -21.86
N GLN A 205 -3.48 7.03 -21.70
CA GLN A 205 -4.80 7.16 -22.31
C GLN A 205 -4.85 8.42 -23.20
N ALA A 206 -5.56 8.33 -24.31
CA ALA A 206 -5.80 9.48 -25.17
C ALA A 206 -6.82 10.46 -24.54
N ILE A 207 -7.78 9.93 -23.79
CA ILE A 207 -8.80 10.69 -23.05
C ILE A 207 -8.79 10.18 -21.61
N PRO A 208 -8.48 11.02 -20.60
CA PRO A 208 -8.56 10.64 -19.22
C PRO A 208 -10.02 10.64 -18.75
N GLY A 209 -10.42 9.67 -17.96
CA GLY A 209 -11.79 9.55 -17.45
C GLY A 209 -11.91 8.51 -16.36
N GLY A 210 -13.15 8.31 -15.85
CA GLY A 210 -13.45 7.35 -14.78
C GLY A 210 -13.31 7.90 -13.36
N ALA A 211 -12.89 9.16 -13.20
CA ALA A 211 -12.84 9.86 -11.92
C ALA A 211 -12.81 11.37 -12.14
N THR A 212 -13.12 12.13 -11.10
CA THR A 212 -12.94 13.58 -11.05
C THR A 212 -11.56 13.86 -10.45
N ALA A 213 -10.57 14.14 -11.32
CA ALA A 213 -9.19 14.39 -10.90
C ALA A 213 -8.36 15.03 -12.02
N LYS A 214 -7.34 15.81 -11.67
CA LYS A 214 -6.42 16.41 -12.63
C LYS A 214 -5.40 15.38 -13.12
N PRO A 215 -5.30 15.09 -14.44
CA PRO A 215 -4.35 14.13 -14.98
C PRO A 215 -2.93 14.69 -15.09
N PHE A 216 -1.92 13.80 -15.11
CA PHE A 216 -0.60 14.10 -15.67
C PHE A 216 -0.62 13.95 -17.17
N THR A 217 0.06 14.85 -17.88
CA THR A 217 0.19 14.82 -19.34
C THR A 217 1.57 14.32 -19.76
N THR A 218 1.65 13.63 -20.89
CA THR A 218 2.88 13.23 -21.54
C THR A 218 2.71 13.30 -23.06
N PHE A 219 3.79 13.16 -23.82
CA PHE A 219 3.76 13.27 -25.29
C PHE A 219 4.33 12.02 -25.94
N HIS A 220 3.61 11.47 -26.92
CA HIS A 220 4.04 10.31 -27.71
C HIS A 220 4.70 10.75 -28.99
N ASN A 221 6.04 10.75 -29.06
CA ASN A 221 6.82 11.28 -30.18
C ASN A 221 6.49 10.64 -31.53
N ALA A 222 6.30 9.33 -31.61
CA ALA A 222 6.06 8.62 -32.85
C ALA A 222 4.64 8.84 -33.42
N LEU A 223 3.67 9.09 -32.54
CA LEU A 223 2.29 9.36 -32.93
C LEU A 223 1.96 10.86 -32.99
N ASP A 224 2.91 11.70 -32.57
CA ASP A 224 2.78 13.17 -32.56
C ASP A 224 1.49 13.61 -31.82
N MET A 225 1.27 13.06 -30.61
CA MET A 225 0.05 13.33 -29.85
C MET A 225 0.30 13.38 -28.33
N ASP A 226 -0.51 14.17 -27.64
CA ASP A 226 -0.57 14.17 -26.19
C ASP A 226 -1.27 12.92 -25.68
N LEU A 227 -0.77 12.39 -24.57
CA LEU A 227 -1.35 11.32 -23.79
C LEU A 227 -1.46 11.73 -22.32
N PHE A 228 -2.32 11.05 -21.60
CA PHE A 228 -2.53 11.27 -20.18
C PHE A 228 -2.23 10.00 -19.40
N LEU A 229 -1.57 10.13 -18.25
CA LEU A 229 -1.51 9.03 -17.29
C LEU A 229 -2.90 8.86 -16.69
N ARG A 230 -3.41 7.62 -16.66
CA ARG A 230 -4.78 7.33 -16.23
C ARG A 230 -5.06 7.81 -14.82
N ILE A 231 -6.21 8.37 -14.61
CA ILE A 231 -6.76 8.71 -13.28
C ILE A 231 -7.58 7.57 -12.69
N ALA A 232 -8.12 6.69 -13.55
CA ALA A 232 -8.83 5.45 -13.26
C ALA A 232 -8.83 4.53 -14.49
N PRO A 233 -8.97 3.20 -14.36
CA PRO A 233 -9.17 2.26 -15.48
C PRO A 233 -10.65 2.08 -15.84
N GLU A 234 -11.58 2.68 -15.12
CA GLU A 234 -13.03 2.46 -15.13
C GLU A 234 -13.63 2.34 -16.52
N LEU A 235 -13.45 3.36 -17.39
CA LEU A 235 -14.07 3.38 -18.70
C LEU A 235 -13.56 2.25 -19.62
N TYR A 236 -12.34 1.78 -19.43
CA TYR A 236 -11.80 0.63 -20.14
C TYR A 236 -12.33 -0.69 -19.61
N LEU A 237 -12.46 -0.84 -18.29
CA LEU A 237 -13.03 -2.05 -17.68
C LEU A 237 -14.51 -2.22 -18.07
N LYS A 238 -15.29 -1.14 -18.12
CA LYS A 238 -16.66 -1.16 -18.60
C LYS A 238 -16.77 -1.56 -20.08
N ARG A 239 -15.82 -1.14 -20.94
CA ARG A 239 -15.75 -1.61 -22.34
C ARG A 239 -15.52 -3.13 -22.42
N LEU A 240 -14.79 -3.72 -21.48
CA LEU A 240 -14.63 -5.18 -21.42
C LEU A 240 -15.93 -5.88 -21.00
N VAL A 241 -16.71 -5.26 -20.10
CA VAL A 241 -18.04 -5.78 -19.76
C VAL A 241 -18.98 -5.71 -20.95
N VAL A 242 -19.01 -4.61 -21.72
CA VAL A 242 -19.73 -4.53 -23.01
C VAL A 242 -19.25 -5.64 -23.95
N GLY A 243 -17.95 -5.95 -23.95
CA GLY A 243 -17.35 -7.03 -24.76
C GLY A 243 -17.69 -8.45 -24.30
N GLY A 244 -18.44 -8.61 -23.19
CA GLY A 244 -18.91 -9.90 -22.68
C GLY A 244 -18.06 -10.51 -21.57
N PHE A 245 -17.08 -9.80 -21.00
CA PHE A 245 -16.40 -10.22 -19.78
C PHE A 245 -17.24 -9.82 -18.57
N GLU A 246 -18.06 -10.75 -18.09
CA GLU A 246 -19.06 -10.46 -17.06
C GLU A 246 -18.49 -10.14 -15.69
N ARG A 247 -17.24 -10.59 -15.39
CA ARG A 247 -16.52 -10.31 -14.14
C ARG A 247 -15.07 -10.02 -14.45
N VAL A 248 -14.66 -8.78 -14.23
CA VAL A 248 -13.29 -8.33 -14.48
C VAL A 248 -12.74 -7.57 -13.29
N PHE A 249 -11.44 -7.62 -13.09
CA PHE A 249 -10.75 -6.76 -12.14
C PHE A 249 -9.35 -6.41 -12.64
N GLU A 250 -8.85 -5.28 -12.16
CA GLU A 250 -7.48 -4.84 -12.36
C GLU A 250 -6.90 -4.33 -11.04
N ILE A 251 -5.76 -4.87 -10.63
CA ILE A 251 -4.94 -4.28 -9.56
C ILE A 251 -3.93 -3.36 -10.25
N ASN A 252 -4.04 -2.06 -10.01
CA ASN A 252 -3.46 -1.08 -10.89
C ASN A 252 -2.82 0.11 -10.18
N ARG A 253 -2.03 0.87 -10.94
CA ARG A 253 -1.54 2.20 -10.58
C ARG A 253 -2.37 3.25 -11.27
N ASN A 254 -2.86 4.23 -10.51
CA ASN A 254 -3.51 5.43 -10.99
C ASN A 254 -2.71 6.67 -10.61
N PHE A 255 -2.90 7.74 -11.35
CA PHE A 255 -2.09 8.96 -11.26
C PHE A 255 -3.02 10.16 -11.17
N ARG A 256 -2.88 10.98 -10.11
CA ARG A 256 -3.63 12.21 -9.94
C ARG A 256 -2.69 13.35 -9.61
N ASN A 257 -2.71 14.40 -10.44
CA ASN A 257 -1.84 15.56 -10.32
C ASN A 257 -2.38 16.54 -9.27
N GLU A 258 -2.44 16.07 -8.05
CA GLU A 258 -2.99 16.76 -6.89
C GLU A 258 -1.92 16.98 -5.82
N GLY A 259 -2.31 17.61 -4.70
CA GLY A 259 -1.41 17.91 -3.60
C GLY A 259 -0.93 16.66 -2.85
N LEU A 260 0.27 16.73 -2.27
CA LEU A 260 0.83 15.71 -1.39
C LEU A 260 0.31 15.89 0.04
N SER A 261 -0.16 14.80 0.65
CA SER A 261 -0.59 14.80 2.05
C SER A 261 -0.22 13.48 2.75
N THR A 262 -0.63 13.32 3.99
CA THR A 262 -0.53 12.03 4.69
C THR A 262 -1.48 10.97 4.12
N ARG A 263 -2.46 11.38 3.30
CA ARG A 263 -3.51 10.54 2.72
C ARG A 263 -3.40 10.39 1.20
N HIS A 264 -2.66 11.27 0.52
CA HIS A 264 -2.58 11.36 -0.94
C HIS A 264 -1.14 11.32 -1.43
N ASN A 265 -0.90 10.50 -2.44
CA ASN A 265 0.33 10.42 -3.22
C ASN A 265 -0.05 10.52 -4.71
N PRO A 266 0.73 11.20 -5.56
CA PRO A 266 0.38 11.43 -6.97
C PRO A 266 0.19 10.15 -7.77
N GLU A 267 0.86 9.08 -7.38
CA GLU A 267 0.61 7.72 -7.88
C GLU A 267 0.26 6.80 -6.72
N PHE A 268 -0.75 5.97 -6.89
CA PHE A 268 -1.26 5.10 -5.85
C PHE A 268 -1.80 3.81 -6.44
N THR A 269 -1.98 2.79 -5.59
CA THR A 269 -2.48 1.49 -6.00
C THR A 269 -3.94 1.33 -5.62
N MET A 270 -4.75 0.90 -6.59
CA MET A 270 -6.15 0.50 -6.41
C MET A 270 -6.36 -0.92 -6.92
N VAL A 271 -7.45 -1.54 -6.50
CA VAL A 271 -8.13 -2.59 -7.23
C VAL A 271 -9.47 -2.04 -7.69
N GLU A 272 -9.77 -2.21 -8.96
CA GLU A 272 -11.12 -1.95 -9.51
C GLU A 272 -11.67 -3.24 -10.10
N PHE A 273 -12.96 -3.50 -9.84
CA PHE A 273 -13.65 -4.69 -10.32
C PHE A 273 -15.09 -4.37 -10.70
N TYR A 274 -15.59 -5.12 -11.69
CA TYR A 274 -16.91 -4.94 -12.29
C TYR A 274 -17.58 -6.28 -12.44
N GLN A 275 -18.89 -6.32 -12.14
CA GLN A 275 -19.72 -7.53 -12.26
C GLN A 275 -21.02 -7.23 -12.98
N ALA A 276 -21.24 -7.91 -14.11
CA ALA A 276 -22.51 -7.88 -14.80
C ALA A 276 -23.59 -8.64 -13.98
N TYR A 277 -24.83 -8.20 -14.15
CA TYR A 277 -26.01 -8.77 -13.46
C TYR A 277 -25.93 -8.69 -11.94
N ALA A 278 -25.31 -7.63 -11.45
CA ALA A 278 -25.20 -7.26 -10.04
C ALA A 278 -25.58 -5.79 -9.84
N ASP A 279 -25.92 -5.43 -8.61
CA ASP A 279 -26.16 -4.06 -8.18
C ASP A 279 -25.18 -3.62 -7.06
N PHE A 280 -25.30 -2.39 -6.61
CA PHE A 280 -24.45 -1.84 -5.56
C PHE A 280 -24.58 -2.56 -4.20
N ASN A 281 -25.72 -3.21 -3.91
CA ASN A 281 -25.88 -4.01 -2.70
C ASN A 281 -25.05 -5.29 -2.76
N ASP A 282 -25.03 -5.96 -3.93
CA ASP A 282 -24.20 -7.14 -4.14
C ASP A 282 -22.71 -6.81 -3.91
N LEU A 283 -22.26 -5.62 -4.35
CA LEU A 283 -20.87 -5.20 -4.13
C LEU A 283 -20.58 -4.85 -2.67
N MET A 284 -21.50 -4.21 -1.95
CA MET A 284 -21.33 -4.00 -0.51
C MET A 284 -21.17 -5.32 0.23
N ASP A 285 -21.97 -6.35 -0.09
CA ASP A 285 -21.87 -7.69 0.49
C ASP A 285 -20.53 -8.36 0.12
N LEU A 286 -20.12 -8.26 -1.15
CA LEU A 286 -18.85 -8.79 -1.65
C LEU A 286 -17.65 -8.15 -0.95
N THR A 287 -17.67 -6.84 -0.78
CA THR A 287 -16.60 -6.07 -0.13
C THR A 287 -16.51 -6.40 1.35
N GLU A 288 -17.64 -6.51 2.05
CA GLU A 288 -17.66 -6.95 3.45
C GLU A 288 -17.03 -8.35 3.59
N GLU A 289 -17.41 -9.30 2.73
CA GLU A 289 -16.85 -10.66 2.72
C GLU A 289 -15.35 -10.66 2.40
N MET A 290 -14.93 -9.89 1.38
CA MET A 290 -13.53 -9.79 0.96
C MET A 290 -12.66 -9.20 2.06
N LEU A 291 -13.03 -8.06 2.65
CA LEU A 291 -12.26 -7.41 3.69
C LEU A 291 -12.15 -8.28 4.94
N ARG A 292 -13.23 -8.97 5.34
CA ARG A 292 -13.23 -9.93 6.44
C ARG A 292 -12.27 -11.10 6.17
N THR A 293 -12.34 -11.69 4.99
CA THR A 293 -11.51 -12.82 4.58
C THR A 293 -10.03 -12.43 4.53
N VAL A 294 -9.71 -11.33 3.83
CA VAL A 294 -8.32 -10.86 3.68
C VAL A 294 -7.72 -10.48 5.03
N THR A 295 -8.48 -9.81 5.89
CA THR A 295 -8.01 -9.44 7.24
C THR A 295 -7.66 -10.68 8.06
N GLN A 296 -8.56 -11.68 8.08
CA GLN A 296 -8.34 -12.93 8.81
C GLN A 296 -7.15 -13.72 8.24
N ASP A 297 -7.03 -13.84 6.93
CA ASP A 297 -5.95 -14.59 6.28
C ASP A 297 -4.57 -13.93 6.49
N VAL A 298 -4.51 -12.60 6.48
CA VAL A 298 -3.24 -11.85 6.53
C VAL A 298 -2.77 -11.62 7.97
N LEU A 299 -3.70 -11.26 8.87
CA LEU A 299 -3.38 -10.91 10.26
C LEU A 299 -3.59 -12.06 11.25
N GLY A 300 -4.32 -13.12 10.85
CA GLY A 300 -4.72 -14.22 11.73
C GLY A 300 -5.85 -13.84 12.71
N THR A 301 -6.48 -12.69 12.55
CA THR A 301 -7.54 -12.16 13.39
C THR A 301 -8.45 -11.22 12.61
N SER A 302 -9.72 -11.09 13.04
CA SER A 302 -10.65 -10.05 12.54
C SER A 302 -10.55 -8.72 13.30
N GLN A 303 -9.78 -8.69 14.41
CA GLN A 303 -9.57 -7.48 15.20
C GLN A 303 -8.43 -6.67 14.61
N VAL A 304 -8.68 -5.42 14.30
CA VAL A 304 -7.71 -4.48 13.72
C VAL A 304 -7.55 -3.30 14.67
N HIS A 305 -6.31 -3.05 15.10
CA HIS A 305 -5.99 -1.82 15.84
C HIS A 305 -5.54 -0.75 14.85
N TYR A 306 -6.19 0.40 14.87
CA TYR A 306 -5.85 1.52 14.00
C TYR A 306 -5.92 2.86 14.74
N GLN A 307 -4.78 3.53 14.89
CA GLN A 307 -4.63 4.87 15.48
C GLN A 307 -5.38 5.03 16.82
N GLY A 308 -5.23 4.01 17.69
CA GLY A 308 -5.83 4.02 19.02
C GLY A 308 -7.27 3.52 19.09
N THR A 309 -7.84 3.05 17.98
CA THR A 309 -9.20 2.48 17.91
C THR A 309 -9.13 0.99 17.56
N ASP A 310 -9.86 0.16 18.30
CA ASP A 310 -10.02 -1.26 18.01
C ASP A 310 -11.25 -1.47 17.14
N LEU A 311 -11.08 -2.07 15.97
CA LEU A 311 -12.09 -2.33 14.95
C LEU A 311 -12.33 -3.83 14.83
N ASP A 312 -13.59 -4.25 14.68
CA ASP A 312 -13.95 -5.66 14.55
C ASP A 312 -14.61 -5.95 13.20
N PHE A 313 -13.83 -6.49 12.28
CA PHE A 313 -14.29 -6.88 10.93
C PHE A 313 -15.16 -8.15 10.91
N ALA A 314 -15.31 -8.87 12.04
CA ALA A 314 -16.26 -9.97 12.13
C ALA A 314 -17.72 -9.51 12.26
N LYS A 315 -17.96 -8.28 12.74
CA LYS A 315 -19.29 -7.70 12.86
C LYS A 315 -19.84 -7.29 11.49
N PRO A 316 -21.17 -7.26 11.32
CA PRO A 316 -21.78 -6.65 10.14
C PRO A 316 -21.39 -5.18 10.02
N PHE A 317 -21.09 -4.73 8.80
CA PHE A 317 -20.76 -3.33 8.54
C PHE A 317 -22.03 -2.49 8.56
N HIS A 318 -21.94 -1.28 9.08
CA HIS A 318 -23.06 -0.34 9.10
C HIS A 318 -23.41 0.12 7.70
N ARG A 319 -24.70 0.40 7.45
CA ARG A 319 -25.19 1.00 6.21
C ARG A 319 -26.13 2.13 6.55
N MET A 320 -25.85 3.31 6.04
CA MET A 320 -26.73 4.49 6.19
C MET A 320 -26.60 5.39 4.96
N THR A 321 -27.65 6.19 4.70
CA THR A 321 -27.59 7.17 3.62
C THR A 321 -26.78 8.39 4.03
N VAL A 322 -26.36 9.20 3.04
CA VAL A 322 -25.73 10.52 3.30
C VAL A 322 -26.58 11.33 4.29
N ILE A 323 -27.86 11.48 4.03
CA ILE A 323 -28.76 12.25 4.90
C ILE A 323 -28.88 11.62 6.30
N GLN A 324 -29.07 10.31 6.40
CA GLN A 324 -29.12 9.63 7.71
C GLN A 324 -27.85 9.83 8.51
N SER A 325 -26.70 9.81 7.86
CA SER A 325 -25.41 10.01 8.51
C SER A 325 -25.26 11.46 9.00
N ILE A 326 -25.63 12.47 8.20
CA ILE A 326 -25.61 13.86 8.64
C ILE A 326 -26.49 14.04 9.90
N LEU A 327 -27.71 13.52 9.88
CA LEU A 327 -28.65 13.64 11.02
C LEU A 327 -28.15 12.88 12.26
N ALA A 328 -27.57 11.70 12.09
CA ALA A 328 -27.05 10.89 13.20
C ALA A 328 -25.86 11.54 13.93
N PHE A 329 -25.01 12.23 13.17
CA PHE A 329 -23.80 12.85 13.72
C PHE A 329 -23.95 14.33 14.08
N ASN A 330 -25.06 15.00 13.71
CA ASN A 330 -25.31 16.43 13.99
C ASN A 330 -26.73 16.63 14.52
N LEU A 331 -26.87 16.58 15.84
CA LEU A 331 -28.18 16.66 16.51
C LEU A 331 -28.90 18.02 16.35
N ASP A 332 -28.20 19.02 15.87
CA ASP A 332 -28.70 20.37 15.60
C ASP A 332 -29.15 20.59 14.15
N ILE A 333 -29.01 19.55 13.29
CA ILE A 333 -29.47 19.56 11.90
C ILE A 333 -30.65 18.59 11.77
N SER A 334 -31.76 19.10 11.17
CA SER A 334 -32.94 18.29 10.84
C SER A 334 -33.02 17.98 9.34
N ALA A 335 -33.91 17.09 8.96
CA ALA A 335 -34.14 16.75 7.54
C ALA A 335 -34.62 17.96 6.74
N GLU A 336 -35.45 18.81 7.36
CA GLU A 336 -35.97 20.06 6.75
C GLU A 336 -34.83 21.02 6.43
N ASN A 337 -33.76 21.03 7.26
CA ASN A 337 -32.58 21.87 7.04
C ASN A 337 -31.75 21.45 5.81
N LEU A 338 -32.00 20.26 5.26
CA LEU A 338 -31.30 19.71 4.11
C LEU A 338 -32.19 19.56 2.87
N ALA A 339 -33.48 20.00 2.96
CA ALA A 339 -34.47 19.68 1.95
C ALA A 339 -34.45 20.63 0.73
N THR A 340 -33.98 21.86 0.88
CA THR A 340 -33.88 22.82 -0.23
C THR A 340 -32.50 23.49 -0.23
N ILE A 341 -32.13 24.07 -1.38
CA ILE A 341 -30.83 24.71 -1.58
C ILE A 341 -30.67 25.91 -0.63
N GLU A 342 -31.73 26.67 -0.37
CA GLU A 342 -31.69 27.85 0.48
C GLU A 342 -31.37 27.48 1.93
N VAL A 343 -32.09 26.48 2.47
CA VAL A 343 -31.91 26.07 3.87
C VAL A 343 -30.60 25.32 4.08
N ALA A 344 -30.21 24.48 3.13
CA ALA A 344 -28.92 23.77 3.16
C ALA A 344 -27.72 24.74 3.06
N THR A 345 -27.88 25.85 2.29
CA THR A 345 -26.90 26.94 2.24
C THR A 345 -26.73 27.61 3.61
N GLU A 346 -27.80 27.92 4.31
CA GLU A 346 -27.75 28.48 5.67
C GLU A 346 -27.00 27.57 6.65
N VAL A 347 -27.24 26.25 6.55
CA VAL A 347 -26.49 25.25 7.35
C VAL A 347 -25.02 25.27 7.02
N ALA A 348 -24.66 25.22 5.73
CA ALA A 348 -23.28 25.23 5.28
C ALA A 348 -22.53 26.50 5.71
N GLU A 349 -23.15 27.66 5.57
CA GLU A 349 -22.61 28.97 6.04
C GLU A 349 -22.37 28.96 7.56
N ARG A 350 -23.34 28.46 8.34
CA ARG A 350 -23.20 28.31 9.81
C ARG A 350 -22.01 27.41 10.17
N LEU A 351 -21.75 26.38 9.39
CA LEU A 351 -20.61 25.43 9.55
C LEU A 351 -19.29 26.00 9.03
N GLY A 352 -19.30 27.20 8.42
CA GLY A 352 -18.11 27.79 7.81
C GLY A 352 -17.62 27.08 6.56
N ILE A 353 -18.52 26.48 5.79
CA ILE A 353 -18.22 25.79 4.53
C ILE A 353 -18.27 26.83 3.40
N PRO A 354 -17.18 27.01 2.64
CA PRO A 354 -17.19 27.91 1.49
C PRO A 354 -17.97 27.27 0.33
N LEU A 355 -19.01 27.95 -0.16
CA LEU A 355 -19.82 27.48 -1.28
C LEU A 355 -19.50 28.25 -2.55
N LYS A 356 -19.51 27.57 -3.70
CA LYS A 356 -19.48 28.18 -5.03
C LYS A 356 -20.91 28.43 -5.50
N SER A 357 -21.13 29.50 -6.27
CA SER A 357 -22.45 29.83 -6.82
C SER A 357 -23.01 28.77 -7.79
N SER A 358 -22.17 27.88 -8.27
CA SER A 358 -22.54 26.75 -9.14
C SER A 358 -23.02 25.51 -8.38
N TYR A 359 -22.92 25.47 -7.03
CA TYR A 359 -23.31 24.29 -6.27
C TYR A 359 -24.83 24.16 -6.19
N GLY A 360 -25.34 23.00 -6.58
CA GLY A 360 -26.71 22.61 -6.35
C GLY A 360 -26.92 22.01 -4.96
N LEU A 361 -28.15 21.61 -4.65
CA LEU A 361 -28.51 21.04 -3.36
C LEU A 361 -27.68 19.79 -3.02
N GLY A 362 -27.48 18.91 -4.00
CA GLY A 362 -26.73 17.66 -3.80
C GLY A 362 -25.29 17.94 -3.40
N LYS A 363 -24.62 18.85 -4.09
CA LYS A 363 -23.24 19.22 -3.75
C LYS A 363 -23.12 19.85 -2.37
N ILE A 364 -24.07 20.71 -1.98
CA ILE A 364 -24.10 21.32 -0.64
C ILE A 364 -24.27 20.24 0.44
N GLN A 365 -25.16 19.27 0.23
CA GLN A 365 -25.34 18.16 1.17
C GLN A 365 -24.04 17.36 1.35
N ILE A 366 -23.30 17.10 0.27
CA ILE A 366 -22.01 16.41 0.33
C ILE A 366 -20.96 17.24 1.07
N GLU A 367 -20.87 18.54 0.82
CA GLU A 367 -19.95 19.42 1.58
C GLU A 367 -20.23 19.40 3.10
N ILE A 368 -21.52 19.36 3.48
CA ILE A 368 -21.92 19.21 4.88
C ILE A 368 -21.49 17.84 5.43
N PHE A 369 -21.70 16.77 4.67
CA PHE A 369 -21.29 15.41 5.02
C PHE A 369 -19.78 15.32 5.22
N GLU A 370 -18.98 15.72 4.26
CA GLU A 370 -17.52 15.69 4.31
C GLU A 370 -17.00 16.47 5.52
N LYS A 371 -17.57 17.64 5.77
CA LYS A 371 -17.18 18.51 6.90
C LYS A 371 -17.51 17.93 8.26
N THR A 372 -18.66 17.28 8.40
CA THR A 372 -19.22 16.97 9.73
C THR A 372 -19.28 15.49 10.07
N VAL A 373 -19.21 14.60 9.07
CA VAL A 373 -19.44 13.15 9.25
C VAL A 373 -18.21 12.32 8.94
N GLU A 374 -17.59 12.48 7.76
CA GLU A 374 -16.56 11.59 7.22
C GLU A 374 -15.50 11.20 8.25
N HIS A 375 -14.87 12.20 8.89
CA HIS A 375 -13.79 11.99 9.85
C HIS A 375 -14.23 11.28 11.15
N ARG A 376 -15.53 11.11 11.38
CA ARG A 376 -16.14 10.47 12.56
C ARG A 376 -16.58 9.03 12.29
N LEU A 377 -16.53 8.57 11.05
CA LEU A 377 -16.89 7.19 10.65
C LEU A 377 -15.74 6.24 11.02
N MET A 378 -15.62 5.94 12.31
CA MET A 378 -14.55 5.07 12.81
C MET A 378 -14.84 3.60 12.52
N GLU A 379 -16.05 3.12 12.82
CA GLU A 379 -16.50 1.75 12.55
C GLU A 379 -16.72 1.52 11.05
N PRO A 380 -16.51 0.29 10.54
CA PRO A 380 -16.78 -0.05 9.14
C PRO A 380 -18.20 0.32 8.73
N THR A 381 -18.35 1.28 7.80
CA THR A 381 -19.64 1.88 7.43
C THR A 381 -19.72 2.15 5.94
N PHE A 382 -20.76 1.65 5.29
CA PHE A 382 -21.16 2.05 3.95
C PHE A 382 -22.09 3.27 4.03
N ILE A 383 -21.75 4.33 3.33
CA ILE A 383 -22.62 5.49 3.13
C ILE A 383 -23.20 5.39 1.73
N THR A 384 -24.53 5.46 1.61
CA THR A 384 -25.28 5.25 0.36
C THR A 384 -26.09 6.47 -0.03
N ALA A 385 -26.78 6.39 -1.18
CA ALA A 385 -27.66 7.43 -1.70
C ALA A 385 -26.97 8.77 -1.89
N TYR A 386 -25.85 8.74 -2.59
CA TYR A 386 -25.14 9.96 -3.03
C TYR A 386 -25.97 10.73 -4.07
N PRO A 387 -26.03 12.06 -4.01
CA PRO A 387 -26.75 12.86 -5.00
C PRO A 387 -26.24 12.62 -6.42
N THR A 388 -27.16 12.62 -7.39
CA THR A 388 -26.86 12.46 -8.83
C THR A 388 -25.90 13.54 -9.32
N GLU A 389 -26.01 14.75 -8.81
CA GLU A 389 -25.17 15.89 -9.13
C GLU A 389 -23.66 15.61 -8.95
N VAL A 390 -23.28 14.78 -7.96
CA VAL A 390 -21.88 14.43 -7.65
C VAL A 390 -21.50 13.00 -8.08
N SER A 391 -22.32 12.37 -8.90
CA SER A 391 -22.18 10.95 -9.26
C SER A 391 -22.35 10.73 -10.78
N PRO A 392 -21.46 11.28 -11.62
CA PRO A 392 -21.68 11.36 -13.08
C PRO A 392 -21.66 10.01 -13.81
N LEU A 393 -21.15 8.93 -13.20
CA LEU A 393 -21.02 7.60 -13.80
C LEU A 393 -21.96 6.56 -13.16
N ALA A 394 -22.65 6.94 -12.06
CA ALA A 394 -23.53 6.07 -11.32
C ALA A 394 -24.98 6.15 -11.84
N ARG A 395 -25.67 4.99 -11.83
CA ARG A 395 -27.10 4.90 -12.15
C ARG A 395 -27.93 5.66 -11.11
N ARG A 396 -28.95 6.43 -11.57
CA ARG A 396 -29.96 7.03 -10.69
C ARG A 396 -30.74 5.92 -9.98
N SER A 397 -31.14 6.15 -8.74
CA SER A 397 -32.05 5.27 -8.06
C SER A 397 -33.44 5.33 -8.72
N ASP A 398 -34.04 4.17 -8.98
CA ASP A 398 -35.38 4.10 -9.55
C ASP A 398 -36.47 4.64 -8.57
N ALA A 399 -36.20 4.61 -7.26
CA ALA A 399 -37.11 5.08 -6.23
C ALA A 399 -37.03 6.60 -6.00
N ASP A 400 -35.83 7.17 -6.13
CA ASP A 400 -35.59 8.60 -5.94
C ASP A 400 -34.49 9.06 -6.92
N PRO A 401 -34.84 9.63 -8.07
CA PRO A 401 -33.87 10.08 -9.07
C PRO A 401 -32.94 11.24 -8.64
N PHE A 402 -33.19 11.84 -7.48
CA PHE A 402 -32.26 12.84 -6.89
C PHE A 402 -30.96 12.20 -6.45
N VAL A 403 -30.99 10.93 -6.05
CA VAL A 403 -29.84 10.15 -5.61
C VAL A 403 -29.49 9.02 -6.59
N THR A 404 -28.31 8.47 -6.42
CA THR A 404 -27.80 7.33 -7.20
C THR A 404 -27.68 6.09 -6.33
N ASP A 405 -27.67 4.93 -6.99
CA ASP A 405 -27.34 3.62 -6.40
C ASP A 405 -25.82 3.50 -6.24
N ARG A 406 -25.27 4.35 -5.34
CA ARG A 406 -23.82 4.49 -5.05
C ARG A 406 -23.57 4.37 -3.57
N PHE A 407 -22.43 3.82 -3.24
CA PHE A 407 -21.89 3.83 -1.87
C PHE A 407 -20.45 4.26 -1.85
N GLU A 408 -20.02 4.78 -0.72
CA GLU A 408 -18.62 4.84 -0.31
C GLU A 408 -18.45 4.09 1.00
N PHE A 409 -17.34 3.38 1.14
CA PHE A 409 -17.01 2.64 2.35
C PHE A 409 -15.98 3.39 3.18
N PHE A 410 -16.33 3.64 4.43
CA PHE A 410 -15.51 4.34 5.42
C PHE A 410 -15.13 3.42 6.57
N VAL A 411 -13.88 3.59 7.05
CA VAL A 411 -13.41 3.02 8.31
C VAL A 411 -12.20 3.81 8.80
N GLY A 412 -12.10 4.01 10.13
CA GLY A 412 -11.03 4.79 10.73
C GLY A 412 -11.03 6.27 10.29
N GLY A 413 -12.22 6.83 10.02
CA GLY A 413 -12.42 8.21 9.57
C GLY A 413 -11.89 8.47 8.15
N ARG A 414 -11.87 7.45 7.29
CA ARG A 414 -11.34 7.55 5.91
C ARG A 414 -12.16 6.72 4.94
N GLU A 415 -12.39 7.25 3.75
CA GLU A 415 -12.86 6.50 2.59
C GLU A 415 -11.82 5.46 2.17
N ILE A 416 -12.25 4.20 2.03
CA ILE A 416 -11.43 3.07 1.57
C ILE A 416 -11.88 2.61 0.18
N ALA A 417 -13.20 2.66 -0.11
CA ALA A 417 -13.76 2.20 -1.36
C ALA A 417 -14.93 3.08 -1.81
N ASN A 418 -15.18 3.08 -3.12
CA ASN A 418 -16.31 3.71 -3.77
C ASN A 418 -16.86 2.77 -4.84
N GLY A 419 -18.15 2.52 -4.84
CA GLY A 419 -18.80 1.63 -5.78
C GLY A 419 -20.24 2.02 -6.07
N PHE A 420 -20.77 1.56 -7.20
CA PHE A 420 -22.13 1.89 -7.63
C PHE A 420 -22.69 0.92 -8.66
N SER A 421 -24.02 0.93 -8.80
CA SER A 421 -24.66 0.41 -10.00
C SER A 421 -24.30 1.34 -11.16
N GLU A 422 -23.78 0.75 -12.24
CA GLU A 422 -23.25 1.50 -13.36
C GLU A 422 -24.35 2.14 -14.21
N LEU A 423 -24.12 3.37 -14.64
CA LEU A 423 -24.97 4.00 -15.65
C LEU A 423 -24.74 3.31 -16.99
N ASN A 424 -25.75 2.60 -17.48
CA ASN A 424 -25.72 1.88 -18.74
C ASN A 424 -26.64 2.47 -19.82
N ASP A 425 -27.28 3.61 -19.54
CA ASP A 425 -28.01 4.41 -20.51
C ASP A 425 -27.03 5.34 -21.25
N ALA A 426 -26.82 5.09 -22.54
CA ALA A 426 -25.86 5.85 -23.35
C ALA A 426 -26.27 7.33 -23.51
N GLU A 427 -27.59 7.62 -23.57
CA GLU A 427 -28.09 9.00 -23.73
C GLU A 427 -27.91 9.80 -22.43
N ASP A 428 -28.33 9.25 -21.27
CA ASP A 428 -28.10 9.90 -19.96
C ASP A 428 -26.57 10.07 -19.71
N GLN A 429 -25.74 9.10 -20.07
CA GLN A 429 -24.28 9.23 -19.91
C GLN A 429 -23.72 10.34 -20.78
N ALA A 430 -24.18 10.49 -22.02
CA ALA A 430 -23.73 11.55 -22.91
C ALA A 430 -24.13 12.94 -22.37
N GLU A 431 -25.36 13.09 -21.84
CA GLU A 431 -25.81 14.33 -21.19
C GLU A 431 -24.95 14.69 -19.98
N ARG A 432 -24.60 13.71 -19.14
CA ARG A 432 -23.74 13.96 -17.96
C ARG A 432 -22.30 14.32 -18.38
N PHE A 433 -21.75 13.70 -19.39
CA PHE A 433 -20.44 14.10 -19.92
C PHE A 433 -20.46 15.52 -20.48
N GLN A 434 -21.54 15.94 -21.15
CA GLN A 434 -21.68 17.31 -21.62
C GLN A 434 -21.74 18.31 -20.46
N ALA A 435 -22.43 17.99 -19.37
CA ALA A 435 -22.43 18.80 -18.17
C ALA A 435 -21.03 18.93 -17.55
N GLN A 436 -20.26 17.83 -17.48
CA GLN A 436 -18.88 17.86 -17.00
C GLN A 436 -17.97 18.71 -17.89
N VAL A 437 -18.15 18.70 -19.22
CA VAL A 437 -17.40 19.56 -20.14
C VAL A 437 -17.73 21.02 -19.89
N ALA A 438 -19.01 21.37 -19.64
CA ALA A 438 -19.40 22.73 -19.30
C ALA A 438 -18.79 23.21 -17.96
N ASP A 439 -18.71 22.33 -16.95
CA ASP A 439 -18.04 22.63 -15.68
C ASP A 439 -16.54 22.88 -15.90
N LYS A 440 -15.91 22.10 -16.78
CA LYS A 440 -14.50 22.27 -17.14
C LYS A 440 -14.24 23.61 -17.85
N GLU A 441 -15.11 24.00 -18.79
CA GLU A 441 -15.05 25.31 -19.46
C GLU A 441 -15.29 26.46 -18.47
N ALA A 442 -16.07 26.22 -17.40
CA ALA A 442 -16.27 27.15 -16.30
C ALA A 442 -15.09 27.22 -15.31
N GLY A 443 -14.04 26.42 -15.51
CA GLY A 443 -12.79 26.45 -14.74
C GLY A 443 -12.61 25.33 -13.71
N ASP A 444 -13.35 24.24 -13.82
CA ASP A 444 -13.13 23.03 -13.03
C ASP A 444 -12.12 22.12 -13.73
N ASP A 445 -10.84 22.22 -13.36
CA ASP A 445 -9.74 21.44 -13.95
C ASP A 445 -9.87 19.92 -13.68
N GLU A 446 -10.71 19.51 -12.71
CA GLU A 446 -10.91 18.11 -12.32
C GLU A 446 -12.07 17.46 -13.08
N ALA A 447 -12.96 18.26 -13.70
CA ALA A 447 -14.10 17.75 -14.45
C ALA A 447 -13.67 16.87 -15.64
N MET A 448 -14.48 15.83 -15.92
CA MET A 448 -14.19 14.82 -16.94
C MET A 448 -14.27 15.37 -18.37
N HIS A 449 -13.58 14.70 -19.27
CA HIS A 449 -13.67 14.91 -20.71
C HIS A 449 -14.82 14.10 -21.32
N PHE A 450 -15.34 14.56 -22.47
CA PHE A 450 -16.30 13.77 -23.26
C PHE A 450 -15.56 12.64 -23.98
N ASP A 451 -15.88 11.38 -23.67
CA ASP A 451 -15.36 10.19 -24.33
C ASP A 451 -16.39 9.61 -25.31
N ALA A 452 -16.33 10.05 -26.58
CA ALA A 452 -17.25 9.60 -27.63
C ALA A 452 -17.14 8.10 -27.93
N ASP A 453 -15.97 7.48 -27.71
CA ASP A 453 -15.79 6.05 -27.93
C ASP A 453 -16.44 5.23 -26.80
N TYR A 454 -16.40 5.74 -25.56
CA TYR A 454 -17.12 5.12 -24.46
C TYR A 454 -18.65 5.19 -24.65
N ILE A 455 -19.19 6.35 -25.12
CA ILE A 455 -20.61 6.46 -25.46
C ILE A 455 -20.97 5.43 -26.54
N ARG A 456 -20.18 5.33 -27.61
CA ARG A 456 -20.38 4.31 -28.65
C ARG A 456 -20.34 2.90 -28.10
N ALA A 457 -19.48 2.59 -27.14
CA ALA A 457 -19.44 1.31 -26.48
C ALA A 457 -20.75 1.02 -25.73
N LEU A 458 -21.29 1.99 -24.98
CA LEU A 458 -22.59 1.86 -24.32
C LEU A 458 -23.77 1.65 -25.30
N GLU A 459 -23.70 2.25 -26.50
CA GLU A 459 -24.70 2.05 -27.54
C GLU A 459 -24.78 0.60 -28.06
N TYR A 460 -23.69 -0.19 -27.91
CA TYR A 460 -23.72 -1.65 -28.16
C TYR A 460 -24.44 -2.42 -27.06
N GLY A 461 -24.70 -1.78 -25.93
CA GLY A 461 -25.41 -2.38 -24.78
C GLY A 461 -24.46 -2.91 -23.70
N MET A 462 -24.42 -2.25 -22.56
CA MET A 462 -23.83 -2.79 -21.34
C MET A 462 -24.91 -3.45 -20.50
N PRO A 463 -24.76 -4.72 -20.07
CA PRO A 463 -25.72 -5.35 -19.16
C PRO A 463 -25.81 -4.54 -17.85
N PRO A 464 -26.88 -4.71 -17.04
CA PRO A 464 -26.88 -4.22 -15.67
C PRO A 464 -25.59 -4.65 -14.97
N THR A 465 -24.82 -3.69 -14.48
CA THR A 465 -23.46 -3.92 -13.97
C THR A 465 -23.26 -3.11 -12.71
N ALA A 466 -22.50 -3.63 -11.78
CA ALA A 466 -21.98 -2.86 -10.66
C ALA A 466 -20.45 -2.89 -10.66
N GLY A 467 -19.84 -1.77 -10.28
CA GLY A 467 -18.39 -1.59 -10.21
C GLY A 467 -17.95 -0.94 -8.92
N GLU A 468 -16.73 -1.23 -8.52
CA GLU A 468 -16.14 -0.71 -7.28
C GLU A 468 -14.63 -0.54 -7.43
N GLY A 469 -14.12 0.53 -6.82
CA GLY A 469 -12.70 0.79 -6.63
C GLY A 469 -12.34 0.81 -5.14
N ILE A 470 -11.29 0.05 -4.77
CA ILE A 470 -10.75 0.01 -3.40
C ILE A 470 -9.33 0.54 -3.40
N GLY A 471 -9.06 1.53 -2.56
CA GLY A 471 -7.72 2.09 -2.34
C GLY A 471 -6.83 1.14 -1.56
N ILE A 472 -5.98 0.37 -2.25
CA ILE A 472 -5.09 -0.61 -1.60
C ILE A 472 -4.13 0.06 -0.61
N ASP A 473 -3.58 1.22 -0.94
CA ASP A 473 -2.67 1.91 -0.03
C ASP A 473 -3.37 2.28 1.28
N ARG A 474 -4.61 2.79 1.22
CA ARG A 474 -5.41 3.10 2.42
C ARG A 474 -5.79 1.86 3.22
N LEU A 475 -6.14 0.76 2.54
CA LEU A 475 -6.41 -0.53 3.20
C LEU A 475 -5.16 -1.07 3.91
N VAL A 476 -3.99 -0.96 3.30
CA VAL A 476 -2.72 -1.35 3.93
C VAL A 476 -2.42 -0.47 5.14
N MET A 477 -2.65 0.86 5.06
CA MET A 477 -2.50 1.75 6.21
C MET A 477 -3.36 1.29 7.39
N LEU A 478 -4.61 0.96 7.13
CA LEU A 478 -5.56 0.46 8.13
C LEU A 478 -5.07 -0.84 8.79
N LEU A 479 -4.72 -1.85 7.98
CA LEU A 479 -4.34 -3.18 8.46
C LEU A 479 -2.91 -3.27 9.06
N THR A 480 -2.11 -2.20 8.95
CA THR A 480 -0.74 -2.13 9.49
C THR A 480 -0.55 -1.01 10.51
N ASP A 481 -1.65 -0.38 10.96
CA ASP A 481 -1.61 0.78 11.87
C ASP A 481 -0.65 1.90 11.40
N SER A 482 -0.65 2.17 10.10
CA SER A 482 0.23 3.16 9.50
C SER A 482 -0.49 4.52 9.36
N PRO A 483 0.01 5.60 9.99
CA PRO A 483 -0.68 6.90 9.99
C PRO A 483 -0.60 7.63 8.64
N SER A 484 0.38 7.32 7.81
CA SER A 484 0.66 8.01 6.54
C SER A 484 0.79 7.04 5.37
N ILE A 485 0.29 7.44 4.20
CA ILE A 485 0.45 6.70 2.95
C ILE A 485 1.93 6.47 2.60
N ARG A 486 2.83 7.38 3.03
CA ARG A 486 4.28 7.24 2.84
C ARG A 486 4.88 6.06 3.61
N ASP A 487 4.24 5.61 4.68
CA ASP A 487 4.67 4.45 5.45
C ASP A 487 4.46 3.14 4.69
N VAL A 488 3.44 3.09 3.83
CA VAL A 488 3.05 1.91 3.07
C VAL A 488 3.50 1.92 1.60
N LEU A 489 4.15 2.98 1.16
CA LEU A 489 4.82 3.09 -0.13
C LEU A 489 6.32 2.88 0.04
N LEU A 490 6.92 2.02 -0.81
CA LEU A 490 8.37 1.78 -0.76
C LEU A 490 9.14 3.06 -1.03
N PHE A 491 8.79 3.78 -2.08
CA PHE A 491 9.43 5.02 -2.50
C PHE A 491 8.36 6.09 -2.76
N PRO A 492 7.89 6.81 -1.71
CA PRO A 492 6.93 7.87 -1.87
C PRO A 492 7.53 9.07 -2.59
N HIS A 493 6.71 9.81 -3.33
CA HIS A 493 7.14 11.08 -3.94
C HIS A 493 7.48 12.11 -2.86
N MET A 494 8.64 12.74 -3.01
CA MET A 494 9.16 13.76 -2.10
C MET A 494 9.84 14.88 -2.91
N ARG A 495 9.85 16.08 -2.36
CA ARG A 495 10.65 17.16 -2.96
C ARG A 495 12.14 16.78 -2.92
N PRO A 496 12.95 17.13 -3.93
CA PRO A 496 14.40 17.01 -3.84
C PRO A 496 14.95 17.74 -2.61
N GLU A 497 16.11 17.27 -2.09
CA GLU A 497 16.87 17.95 -1.02
C GLU A 497 17.46 19.24 -1.52
#